data_3cdea3ab18a36a6d9fbdda22958ca30c
#
_entry.id   3cdea3ab18a36a6d9fbdda22958ca30c
#
_cell.length_a   1.000
_cell.length_b   1.000
_cell.length_c   1.000
_cell.angle_alpha   90.00
_cell.angle_beta   90.00
_cell.angle_gamma   90.00
#
_symmetry.space_group_name_H-M   'P 1'
#
loop_
_entity.id
_entity.type
_entity.pdbx_description
1 polymer ?
#
loop_
_entity_poly.entity_id
_entity_poly.type
_entity_poly.pdbx_seq_one_letter_code
_entity_poly.pdbx_strand_id
1 'polypeptide(L)'
;MSYNEVSNWLEEELKKLDISPTNFQKAVNRYTSVGNMLENKLRDEYKINCHVYVQGSFMIGTVVKPYGKDKEYDVDLVCECDLTKNEISAKELKETIGNVIRNDGIYGKMLSKDEGRRTWTIEYAEDNDLSFHIDVQPSIPKDDSQ
;
A
#
# COMPACT_ATOMS: atom_id res chain seq x y z
N MET A 1 -7.14 -3.56 12.95
CA MET A 1 -6.38 -4.82 12.85
C MET A 1 -4.90 -4.51 13.03
N SER A 2 -4.22 -5.18 13.95
CA SER A 2 -2.78 -5.00 14.17
C SER A 2 -1.97 -5.64 13.05
N TYR A 3 -0.69 -5.31 12.95
CA TYR A 3 0.20 -5.95 11.98
C TYR A 3 0.28 -7.47 12.18
N ASN A 4 0.29 -7.93 13.44
CA ASN A 4 0.31 -9.36 13.73
C ASN A 4 -0.96 -10.06 13.27
N GLU A 5 -2.11 -9.44 13.48
CA GLU A 5 -3.39 -9.99 13.03
C GLU A 5 -3.46 -10.03 11.51
N VAL A 6 -3.03 -8.97 10.83
CA VAL A 6 -2.97 -8.92 9.37
C VAL A 6 -2.03 -10.00 8.85
N SER A 7 -0.84 -10.15 9.45
CA SER A 7 0.13 -11.15 9.02
C SER A 7 -0.41 -12.57 9.17
N ASN A 8 -1.07 -12.86 10.29
CA ASN A 8 -1.67 -14.20 10.52
C ASN A 8 -2.78 -14.48 9.52
N TRP A 9 -3.62 -13.49 9.27
CA TRP A 9 -4.71 -13.62 8.30
C TRP A 9 -4.16 -13.84 6.89
N LEU A 10 -3.15 -13.06 6.50
CA LEU A 10 -2.49 -13.21 5.20
C LEU A 10 -1.86 -14.58 5.05
N GLU A 11 -1.20 -15.07 6.08
CA GLU A 11 -0.57 -16.38 6.06
C GLU A 11 -1.59 -17.48 5.77
N GLU A 12 -2.75 -17.44 6.42
CA GLU A 12 -3.82 -18.40 6.19
C GLU A 12 -4.38 -18.32 4.76
N GLU A 13 -4.60 -17.10 4.26
CA GLU A 13 -5.12 -16.91 2.91
C GLU A 13 -4.11 -17.33 1.85
N LEU A 14 -2.83 -17.06 2.08
CA LEU A 14 -1.77 -17.43 1.15
C LEU A 14 -1.57 -18.95 1.09
N LYS A 15 -1.76 -19.65 2.20
CA LYS A 15 -1.74 -21.11 2.20
C LYS A 15 -2.82 -21.68 1.29
N LYS A 16 -4.00 -21.07 1.25
CA LYS A 16 -5.08 -21.46 0.36
C LYS A 16 -4.73 -21.27 -1.11
N LEU A 17 -3.88 -20.29 -1.41
CA LEU A 17 -3.47 -19.95 -2.77
C LEU A 17 -2.14 -20.58 -3.18
N ASP A 18 -1.56 -21.42 -2.33
CA ASP A 18 -0.29 -22.10 -2.57
C ASP A 18 0.87 -21.14 -2.87
N ILE A 19 0.95 -20.06 -2.08
CA ILE A 19 2.03 -19.08 -2.21
C ILE A 19 3.18 -19.47 -1.27
N SER A 20 4.41 -19.35 -1.76
CA SER A 20 5.58 -19.72 -0.98
C SER A 20 5.75 -18.83 0.25
N PRO A 21 6.23 -19.38 1.38
CA PRO A 21 6.54 -18.57 2.57
C PRO A 21 7.52 -17.45 2.29
N THR A 22 8.45 -17.64 1.39
CA THR A 22 9.44 -16.62 1.00
C THR A 22 8.76 -15.43 0.33
N ASN A 23 7.85 -15.68 -0.60
CA ASN A 23 7.12 -14.62 -1.29
C ASN A 23 6.18 -13.90 -0.34
N PHE A 24 5.55 -14.62 0.58
CA PHE A 24 4.74 -14.01 1.62
C PHE A 24 5.57 -13.05 2.48
N GLN A 25 6.74 -13.49 2.93
CA GLN A 25 7.61 -12.66 3.76
C GLN A 25 8.10 -11.42 3.01
N LYS A 26 8.40 -11.55 1.74
CA LYS A 26 8.76 -10.41 0.89
C LYS A 26 7.62 -9.39 0.84
N ALA A 27 6.39 -9.87 0.64
CA ALA A 27 5.22 -9.00 0.59
C ALA A 27 5.04 -8.24 1.92
N VAL A 28 5.13 -8.95 3.04
CA VAL A 28 5.01 -8.34 4.38
C VAL A 28 6.09 -7.28 4.58
N ASN A 29 7.33 -7.59 4.26
CA ASN A 29 8.44 -6.65 4.44
C ASN A 29 8.26 -5.40 3.59
N ARG A 30 7.82 -5.57 2.34
CA ARG A 30 7.63 -4.48 1.40
C ARG A 30 6.51 -3.54 1.83
N TYR A 31 5.33 -4.06 2.12
CA TYR A 31 4.23 -3.18 2.51
C TYR A 31 4.46 -2.54 3.88
N THR A 32 5.14 -3.23 4.79
CA THR A 32 5.50 -2.67 6.11
C THR A 32 6.47 -1.49 5.95
N SER A 33 7.47 -1.64 5.09
CA SER A 33 8.43 -0.56 4.84
C SER A 33 7.78 0.67 4.22
N VAL A 34 6.90 0.48 3.25
CA VAL A 34 6.16 1.58 2.63
C VAL A 34 5.27 2.26 3.65
N GLY A 35 4.54 1.48 4.45
CA GLY A 35 3.66 2.02 5.48
C GLY A 35 4.41 2.85 6.51
N ASN A 36 5.54 2.35 6.99
CA ASN A 36 6.36 3.07 7.96
C ASN A 36 6.93 4.36 7.36
N MET A 37 7.38 4.32 6.12
CA MET A 37 7.88 5.51 5.43
C MET A 37 6.80 6.59 5.34
N LEU A 38 5.59 6.21 4.93
CA LEU A 38 4.48 7.15 4.80
C LEU A 38 4.10 7.75 6.16
N GLU A 39 3.91 6.91 7.17
CA GLU A 39 3.54 7.38 8.51
C GLU A 39 4.58 8.34 9.08
N ASN A 40 5.85 7.99 8.99
CA ASN A 40 6.93 8.78 9.55
C ASN A 40 7.10 10.12 8.82
N LYS A 41 7.10 10.12 7.51
CA LYS A 41 7.32 11.33 6.73
C LYS A 41 6.12 12.28 6.77
N LEU A 42 4.91 11.75 6.72
CA LEU A 42 3.72 12.60 6.84
C LEU A 42 3.68 13.27 8.21
N ARG A 43 4.02 12.55 9.27
CA ARG A 43 4.09 13.12 10.61
C ARG A 43 5.18 14.17 10.72
N ASP A 44 6.39 13.84 10.26
CA ASP A 44 7.57 14.70 10.48
C ASP A 44 7.58 15.91 9.55
N GLU A 45 7.22 15.77 8.28
CA GLU A 45 7.31 16.83 7.30
C GLU A 45 6.02 17.65 7.17
N TYR A 46 4.87 17.02 7.33
CA TYR A 46 3.58 17.68 7.11
C TYR A 46 2.73 17.80 8.37
N LYS A 47 3.18 17.25 9.49
CA LYS A 47 2.43 17.22 10.75
C LYS A 47 1.07 16.55 10.62
N ILE A 48 0.99 15.56 9.74
CA ILE A 48 -0.22 14.78 9.51
C ILE A 48 -0.04 13.41 10.15
N ASN A 49 -0.94 13.08 11.06
CA ASN A 49 -1.01 11.74 11.65
C ASN A 49 -1.76 10.84 10.69
N CYS A 50 -1.19 9.72 10.33
CA CYS A 50 -1.86 8.76 9.47
C CYS A 50 -1.66 7.34 9.96
N HIS A 51 -2.55 6.48 9.53
CA HIS A 51 -2.52 5.06 9.79
C HIS A 51 -2.53 4.34 8.45
N VAL A 52 -1.49 3.58 8.18
CA VAL A 52 -1.38 2.83 6.94
C VAL A 52 -1.67 1.36 7.22
N TYR A 53 -2.61 0.80 6.47
CA TYR A 53 -3.01 -0.59 6.66
C TYR A 53 -3.32 -1.25 5.32
N VAL A 54 -3.21 -2.56 5.31
CA VAL A 54 -3.57 -3.36 4.14
C VAL A 54 -5.08 -3.47 4.04
N GLN A 55 -5.63 -3.16 2.87
CA GLN A 55 -7.06 -3.28 2.64
C GLN A 55 -7.47 -4.75 2.52
N GLY A 56 -8.27 -5.18 3.44
CA GLY A 56 -9.01 -6.44 3.60
C GLY A 56 -8.69 -7.64 2.71
N SER A 57 -9.64 -8.53 2.59
CA SER A 57 -9.49 -9.81 1.88
C SER A 57 -9.26 -9.69 0.38
N PHE A 58 -9.52 -8.53 -0.19
CA PHE A 58 -9.37 -8.31 -1.62
C PHE A 58 -7.94 -8.43 -2.10
N MET A 59 -7.01 -8.15 -1.22
CA MET A 59 -5.61 -8.14 -1.56
C MET A 59 -5.15 -9.47 -2.14
N ILE A 60 -5.60 -10.57 -1.60
CA ILE A 60 -5.10 -11.88 -1.98
C ILE A 60 -5.93 -12.53 -3.07
N GLY A 61 -7.23 -12.31 -3.06
CA GLY A 61 -8.12 -12.87 -4.09
C GLY A 61 -7.85 -12.34 -5.48
N THR A 62 -7.31 -11.11 -5.60
CA THR A 62 -7.01 -10.48 -6.87
C THR A 62 -5.52 -10.54 -7.23
N VAL A 63 -4.69 -10.97 -6.31
CA VAL A 63 -3.25 -10.78 -6.33
C VAL A 63 -2.51 -11.84 -7.14
N VAL A 64 -3.01 -13.06 -7.19
CA VAL A 64 -2.31 -14.14 -7.88
C VAL A 64 -3.03 -14.46 -9.16
N LYS A 65 -2.39 -14.16 -10.29
CA LYS A 65 -2.89 -14.60 -11.59
C LYS A 65 -2.50 -16.07 -11.74
N PRO A 66 -3.47 -17.00 -11.85
CA PRO A 66 -3.16 -18.43 -11.85
C PRO A 66 -2.55 -18.93 -13.15
N TYR A 67 -2.48 -18.09 -14.18
CA TYR A 67 -2.04 -18.50 -15.50
C TYR A 67 -0.88 -17.64 -15.99
N GLY A 68 0.16 -18.29 -16.48
CA GLY A 68 1.30 -17.63 -17.06
C GLY A 68 2.59 -17.85 -16.29
N LYS A 69 3.70 -17.49 -16.91
CA LYS A 69 5.02 -17.59 -16.28
C LYS A 69 5.24 -16.50 -15.26
N ASP A 70 4.49 -15.40 -15.39
CA ASP A 70 4.65 -14.23 -14.54
C ASP A 70 3.56 -14.23 -13.48
N LYS A 71 3.98 -14.27 -12.21
CA LYS A 71 3.08 -14.07 -11.09
C LYS A 71 3.08 -12.60 -10.74
N GLU A 72 1.90 -12.05 -10.56
CA GLU A 72 1.72 -10.66 -10.20
C GLU A 72 1.07 -10.56 -8.82
N TYR A 73 1.69 -9.80 -7.94
CA TYR A 73 1.16 -9.53 -6.60
C TYR A 73 0.84 -8.05 -6.48
N ASP A 74 -0.43 -7.73 -6.24
CA ASP A 74 -0.89 -6.37 -6.01
C ASP A 74 -1.35 -6.25 -4.56
N VAL A 75 -0.70 -5.37 -3.81
CA VAL A 75 -1.05 -5.09 -2.42
C VAL A 75 -1.69 -3.72 -2.36
N ASP A 76 -2.92 -3.65 -1.84
CA ASP A 76 -3.61 -2.39 -1.63
C ASP A 76 -3.36 -1.88 -0.21
N LEU A 77 -2.70 -0.74 -0.11
CA LEU A 77 -2.49 -0.04 1.16
C LEU A 77 -3.43 1.17 1.23
N VAL A 78 -4.10 1.31 2.35
CA VAL A 78 -4.87 2.51 2.65
C VAL A 78 -4.02 3.39 3.55
N CYS A 79 -3.79 4.63 3.13
CA CYS A 79 -3.13 5.65 3.95
C CYS A 79 -4.21 6.58 4.47
N GLU A 80 -4.73 6.25 5.65
CA GLU A 80 -5.79 7.02 6.30
C GLU A 80 -5.19 8.14 7.13
N CYS A 81 -5.42 9.37 6.69
CA CYS A 81 -4.88 10.55 7.35
C CYS A 81 -5.94 11.15 8.29
N ASP A 82 -5.53 11.51 9.49
CA ASP A 82 -6.42 12.07 10.52
C ASP A 82 -6.70 13.55 10.22
N LEU A 83 -7.47 13.77 9.16
CA LEU A 83 -7.88 15.09 8.67
C LEU A 83 -9.36 15.06 8.33
N THR A 84 -9.96 16.25 8.29
CA THR A 84 -11.36 16.39 7.87
C THR A 84 -11.45 16.93 6.45
N LYS A 85 -12.64 16.82 5.85
CA LYS A 85 -12.93 17.38 4.53
C LYS A 85 -12.68 18.89 4.47
N ASN A 86 -12.82 19.57 5.60
CA ASN A 86 -12.62 21.03 5.67
C ASN A 86 -11.15 21.41 5.75
N GLU A 87 -10.30 20.49 6.19
CA GLU A 87 -8.87 20.74 6.33
C GLU A 87 -8.10 20.47 5.06
N ILE A 88 -8.55 19.50 4.25
CA ILE A 88 -7.86 19.13 3.03
C ILE A 88 -8.83 18.57 2.00
N SER A 89 -8.60 18.91 0.74
CA SER A 89 -9.35 18.30 -0.36
C SER A 89 -8.76 16.94 -0.73
N ALA A 90 -9.54 16.11 -1.41
CA ALA A 90 -9.07 14.81 -1.90
C ALA A 90 -7.86 14.98 -2.83
N LYS A 91 -7.88 15.99 -3.68
CA LYS A 91 -6.78 16.30 -4.59
C LYS A 91 -5.51 16.68 -3.84
N GLU A 92 -5.63 17.55 -2.85
CA GLU A 92 -4.49 17.98 -2.04
C GLU A 92 -3.88 16.83 -1.26
N LEU A 93 -4.72 15.97 -0.69
CA LEU A 93 -4.26 14.80 0.04
C LEU A 93 -3.51 13.84 -0.88
N LYS A 94 -4.05 13.58 -2.05
CA LYS A 94 -3.40 12.73 -3.03
C LYS A 94 -2.04 13.30 -3.43
N GLU A 95 -1.98 14.59 -3.72
CA GLU A 95 -0.73 15.24 -4.10
C GLU A 95 0.30 15.25 -2.98
N THR A 96 -0.14 15.45 -1.74
CA THR A 96 0.75 15.41 -0.58
C THR A 96 1.39 14.03 -0.42
N ILE A 97 0.60 12.99 -0.49
CA ILE A 97 1.10 11.62 -0.40
C ILE A 97 2.02 11.30 -1.58
N GLY A 98 1.64 11.72 -2.78
CA GLY A 98 2.47 11.54 -3.97
C GLY A 98 3.82 12.23 -3.84
N ASN A 99 3.84 13.43 -3.28
CA ASN A 99 5.09 14.15 -3.05
C ASN A 99 5.99 13.45 -2.03
N VAL A 100 5.40 12.88 -0.98
CA VAL A 100 6.17 12.10 0.00
C VAL A 100 6.83 10.91 -0.67
N ILE A 101 6.10 10.17 -1.50
CA ILE A 101 6.66 9.01 -2.20
C ILE A 101 7.72 9.46 -3.21
N ARG A 102 7.40 10.48 -3.99
CA ARG A 102 8.29 10.98 -5.07
C ARG A 102 9.62 11.48 -4.52
N ASN A 103 9.59 12.10 -3.36
CA ASN A 103 10.80 12.66 -2.73
C ASN A 103 11.59 11.63 -1.93
N ASP A 104 11.05 10.44 -1.75
CA ASP A 104 11.77 9.37 -1.09
C ASP A 104 12.88 8.84 -2.00
N GLY A 105 14.08 8.67 -1.45
CA GLY A 105 15.24 8.25 -2.22
C GLY A 105 15.14 6.83 -2.79
N ILE A 106 14.31 5.99 -2.17
CA ILE A 106 14.10 4.61 -2.59
C ILE A 106 12.83 4.51 -3.44
N TYR A 107 11.69 4.91 -2.87
CA TYR A 107 10.37 4.69 -3.49
C TYR A 107 10.05 5.68 -4.60
N GLY A 108 10.68 6.85 -4.62
CA GLY A 108 10.46 7.81 -5.68
C GLY A 108 10.84 7.28 -7.06
N LYS A 109 11.85 6.43 -7.12
CA LYS A 109 12.30 5.79 -8.36
C LYS A 109 11.39 4.65 -8.80
N MET A 110 10.59 4.13 -7.87
CA MET A 110 9.71 2.99 -8.10
C MET A 110 8.28 3.42 -8.39
N LEU A 111 7.99 4.70 -8.28
CA LEU A 111 6.66 5.22 -8.52
C LEU A 111 6.29 5.11 -9.98
N SER A 112 5.14 4.49 -10.26
CA SER A 112 4.64 4.31 -11.61
C SER A 112 4.37 5.67 -12.27
N LYS A 113 4.69 5.76 -13.55
CA LYS A 113 4.37 6.94 -14.35
C LYS A 113 2.89 7.01 -14.69
N ASP A 114 2.21 5.89 -14.67
CA ASP A 114 0.78 5.83 -14.90
C ASP A 114 0.06 6.16 -13.61
N GLU A 115 -0.39 7.39 -13.51
CA GLU A 115 -1.09 7.86 -12.33
C GLU A 115 -2.52 7.32 -12.32
N GLY A 116 -2.83 6.47 -11.32
CA GLY A 116 -4.18 6.05 -11.06
C GLY A 116 -5.03 7.22 -10.58
N ARG A 117 -6.33 7.20 -10.82
CA ARG A 117 -7.22 8.30 -10.41
C ARG A 117 -7.24 8.56 -8.91
N ARG A 118 -7.08 7.51 -8.11
CA ARG A 118 -7.21 7.58 -6.66
C ARG A 118 -6.02 7.02 -5.91
N THR A 119 -5.09 6.38 -6.61
CA THR A 119 -3.98 5.67 -5.98
C THR A 119 -2.64 6.07 -6.56
N TRP A 120 -1.60 5.80 -5.78
CA TRP A 120 -0.22 5.87 -6.24
C TRP A 120 0.33 4.45 -6.26
N THR A 121 0.88 4.03 -7.38
CA THR A 121 1.40 2.67 -7.56
C THR A 121 2.92 2.66 -7.46
N ILE A 122 3.42 1.85 -6.54
CA ILE A 122 4.86 1.60 -6.38
C ILE A 122 5.16 0.26 -7.05
N GLU A 123 6.00 0.29 -8.06
CA GLU A 123 6.36 -0.89 -8.85
C GLU A 123 7.74 -1.39 -8.46
N TYR A 124 7.80 -2.65 -8.04
CA TYR A 124 9.07 -3.30 -7.74
C TYR A 124 9.64 -3.94 -9.00
N ALA A 125 10.97 -3.98 -9.07
CA ALA A 125 11.63 -4.68 -10.16
C ALA A 125 11.25 -6.16 -10.12
N GLU A 126 11.07 -6.73 -11.31
CA GLU A 126 10.71 -8.13 -11.45
C GLU A 126 11.80 -9.02 -10.84
N ASP A 127 11.38 -10.02 -10.07
CA ASP A 127 12.26 -10.92 -9.34
C ASP A 127 11.76 -12.35 -9.52
N ASN A 128 12.54 -13.20 -10.19
CA ASN A 128 12.19 -14.60 -10.45
C ASN A 128 10.80 -14.77 -11.07
N ASP A 129 10.51 -14.02 -12.13
CA ASP A 129 9.20 -13.99 -12.79
C ASP A 129 8.07 -13.50 -11.88
N LEU A 130 8.42 -12.85 -10.79
CA LEU A 130 7.48 -12.27 -9.85
C LEU A 130 7.40 -10.75 -10.03
N SER A 131 6.22 -10.27 -10.39
CA SER A 131 5.91 -8.86 -10.47
C SER A 131 5.21 -8.44 -9.18
N PHE A 132 5.61 -7.33 -8.58
CA PHE A 132 5.05 -6.87 -7.30
C PHE A 132 4.73 -5.38 -7.37
N HIS A 133 3.48 -5.04 -7.04
CA HIS A 133 3.01 -3.66 -7.02
C HIS A 133 2.35 -3.36 -5.68
N ILE A 134 2.53 -2.13 -5.21
CA ILE A 134 1.80 -1.63 -4.04
C ILE A 134 1.01 -0.41 -4.48
N ASP A 135 -0.30 -0.47 -4.34
CA ASP A 135 -1.19 0.67 -4.60
C ASP A 135 -1.50 1.36 -3.29
N VAL A 136 -1.12 2.63 -3.19
CA VAL A 136 -1.37 3.45 -2.01
C VAL A 136 -2.60 4.31 -2.25
N GLN A 137 -3.65 4.08 -1.47
CA GLN A 137 -4.89 4.83 -1.55
C GLN A 137 -4.98 5.85 -0.43
N PRO A 138 -4.98 7.15 -0.75
CA PRO A 138 -5.24 8.20 0.25
C PRO A 138 -6.66 8.11 0.78
N SER A 139 -6.82 8.30 2.08
CA SER A 139 -8.14 8.26 2.72
C SER A 139 -8.18 9.20 3.92
N ILE A 140 -9.38 9.63 4.26
CA ILE A 140 -9.64 10.32 5.53
C ILE A 140 -10.78 9.57 6.23
N PRO A 141 -10.85 9.63 7.58
CA PRO A 141 -11.93 8.98 8.32
C PRO A 141 -13.29 9.52 7.90
N LYS A 142 -14.29 8.65 7.91
CA LYS A 142 -15.66 9.09 7.66
C LYS A 142 -16.12 10.00 8.79
N ASP A 143 -16.80 11.07 8.39
CA ASP A 143 -17.45 11.97 9.35
C ASP A 143 -18.65 11.26 9.94
N ASP A 144 -18.71 11.20 11.29
CA ASP A 144 -19.81 10.56 12.02
C ASP A 144 -21.16 11.26 11.79
N SER A 145 -21.14 12.46 11.24
CA SER A 145 -22.36 13.20 10.93
C SER A 145 -23.02 12.78 9.62
N GLN A 146 -22.44 11.83 8.91
CA GLN A 146 -22.99 11.29 7.67
C GLN A 146 -23.68 9.94 7.93
#